data_9b0ad2aa38e35108ef13e0c7c55d982a
#
_entry.id   9b0ad2aa38e35108ef13e0c7c55d982a
#
_cell.length_a   1.000
_cell.length_b   1.000
_cell.length_c   1.000
_cell.angle_alpha   90.00
_cell.angle_beta   90.00
_cell.angle_gamma   90.00
#
_symmetry.space_group_name_H-M   'P 1'
#
loop_
_entity.id
_entity.type
_entity.pdbx_description
1 polymer ?
#
loop_
_entity_poly.entity_id
_entity_poly.type
_entity_poly.pdbx_seq_one_letter_code
_entity_poly.pdbx_strand_id
1 'polypeptide(L)'
;MDKRVRNGLIAIVGIVLVSVCVTRGCAFSETVADYAESHESDVERVMPTVEVVEQSAEDEISETTAVEAGVSPEVLPTVEATPSAEQEEEVVPSPEVDEPEESKTSENERIYAADDSEFYIEEISDELKTRMQGKSYVDNIDESIVNYDMLRHIVIKYNDFNNEVKVGEIVCNEKIAGDLLEIFEELYKNGYQLERVQLIDEYGADDDASMAADNTSCFNYRVVEGSTKLSYHAYGLAIDVNPFYNPYVQMRNGSLHIDPPGSEPYANRDENFPYKIDENDLAYKLFKQHGFIWGGDWNSCKDYQHFEKRI
;
A
#
# COMPACT_ATOMS: atom_id res chain seq x y z
N MET A 1 -42.44 31.51 -46.74
CA MET A 1 -41.50 30.51 -46.16
C MET A 1 -42.30 29.38 -45.50
N ASP A 2 -42.17 28.16 -45.99
CA ASP A 2 -43.00 27.03 -45.57
C ASP A 2 -42.76 26.70 -44.09
N LYS A 3 -43.82 26.38 -43.32
CA LYS A 3 -43.76 26.03 -41.91
C LYS A 3 -42.79 24.89 -41.62
N ARG A 4 -42.60 23.96 -42.57
CA ARG A 4 -41.66 22.83 -42.46
C ARG A 4 -40.19 23.28 -42.50
N VAL A 5 -39.87 24.27 -43.34
CA VAL A 5 -38.53 24.85 -43.48
C VAL A 5 -38.17 25.65 -42.21
N ARG A 6 -39.12 26.40 -41.64
CA ARG A 6 -38.94 27.16 -40.39
C ARG A 6 -38.68 26.25 -39.17
N ASN A 7 -39.43 25.13 -39.06
CA ASN A 7 -39.23 24.17 -37.97
C ASN A 7 -37.93 23.41 -38.11
N GLY A 8 -37.46 23.09 -39.31
CA GLY A 8 -36.15 22.50 -39.56
C GLY A 8 -35.00 23.45 -39.19
N LEU A 9 -35.12 24.75 -39.50
CA LEU A 9 -34.12 25.75 -39.18
C LEU A 9 -34.02 25.97 -37.65
N ILE A 10 -35.13 25.97 -36.93
CA ILE A 10 -35.17 26.08 -35.47
C ILE A 10 -34.53 24.86 -34.82
N ALA A 11 -34.77 23.65 -35.33
CA ALA A 11 -34.13 22.43 -34.83
C ALA A 11 -32.61 22.42 -35.04
N ILE A 12 -32.11 22.86 -36.20
CA ILE A 12 -30.68 22.93 -36.50
C ILE A 12 -29.99 23.98 -35.61
N VAL A 13 -30.60 25.16 -35.40
CA VAL A 13 -30.06 26.20 -34.52
C VAL A 13 -30.04 25.72 -33.05
N GLY A 14 -31.08 24.97 -32.62
CA GLY A 14 -31.14 24.37 -31.30
C GLY A 14 -30.00 23.36 -31.06
N ILE A 15 -29.74 22.48 -32.03
CA ILE A 15 -28.66 21.48 -31.95
C ILE A 15 -27.29 22.17 -31.95
N VAL A 16 -27.06 23.20 -32.72
CA VAL A 16 -25.79 23.94 -32.74
C VAL A 16 -25.57 24.69 -31.43
N LEU A 17 -26.60 25.29 -30.81
CA LEU A 17 -26.51 25.95 -29.53
C LEU A 17 -26.25 24.99 -28.39
N VAL A 18 -26.87 23.80 -28.37
CA VAL A 18 -26.58 22.75 -27.38
C VAL A 18 -25.18 22.21 -27.57
N SER A 19 -24.72 22.00 -28.81
CA SER A 19 -23.32 21.57 -29.07
C SER A 19 -22.29 22.61 -28.63
N VAL A 20 -22.54 23.89 -28.84
CA VAL A 20 -21.64 24.98 -28.38
C VAL A 20 -21.67 25.15 -26.88
N CYS A 21 -22.81 24.91 -26.19
CA CYS A 21 -22.84 24.92 -24.71
C CYS A 21 -22.12 23.74 -24.11
N VAL A 22 -22.19 22.53 -24.71
CA VAL A 22 -21.46 21.35 -24.24
C VAL A 22 -19.95 21.50 -24.46
N THR A 23 -19.53 22.11 -25.57
CA THR A 23 -18.08 22.36 -25.82
C THR A 23 -17.50 23.53 -25.02
N ARG A 24 -18.32 24.49 -24.56
CA ARG A 24 -17.86 25.58 -23.69
C ARG A 24 -17.93 25.22 -22.19
N GLY A 25 -18.77 24.29 -21.79
CA GLY A 25 -18.83 23.78 -20.41
C GLY A 25 -17.62 22.93 -20.00
N CYS A 26 -16.82 22.44 -20.96
CA CYS A 26 -15.61 21.66 -20.70
C CYS A 26 -14.30 22.49 -20.72
N ALA A 27 -14.37 23.82 -20.86
CA ALA A 27 -13.19 24.67 -21.08
C ALA A 27 -12.77 25.52 -19.87
N PHE A 28 -13.31 25.30 -18.68
CA PHE A 28 -12.92 25.93 -17.44
C PHE A 28 -12.93 24.90 -16.28
N SER A 29 -12.06 23.92 -16.35
CA SER A 29 -11.52 23.31 -15.14
C SER A 29 -10.10 23.84 -15.00
N GLU A 30 -9.86 24.71 -14.04
CA GLU A 30 -8.51 25.01 -13.60
C GLU A 30 -7.84 23.66 -13.34
N THR A 31 -6.62 23.49 -13.86
CA THR A 31 -5.83 22.31 -13.55
C THR A 31 -5.26 22.43 -12.14
N VAL A 32 -4.86 21.33 -11.54
CA VAL A 32 -4.17 21.37 -10.22
C VAL A 32 -2.94 22.27 -10.27
N ALA A 33 -2.25 22.31 -11.41
CA ALA A 33 -1.12 23.20 -11.64
C ALA A 33 -1.53 24.68 -11.64
N ASP A 34 -2.65 25.05 -12.32
CA ASP A 34 -3.17 26.41 -12.34
C ASP A 34 -3.61 26.89 -10.95
N TYR A 35 -4.16 25.96 -10.12
CA TYR A 35 -4.52 26.25 -8.74
C TYR A 35 -3.29 26.48 -7.87
N ALA A 36 -2.27 25.64 -7.96
CA ALA A 36 -1.02 25.77 -7.20
C ALA A 36 -0.32 27.10 -7.51
N GLU A 37 -0.22 27.50 -8.79
CA GLU A 37 0.39 28.75 -9.22
C GLU A 37 -0.40 29.99 -8.74
N SER A 38 -1.75 29.89 -8.67
CA SER A 38 -2.60 31.01 -8.25
C SER A 38 -2.71 31.18 -6.72
N HIS A 39 -2.39 30.14 -5.93
CA HIS A 39 -2.54 30.11 -4.46
C HIS A 39 -1.23 29.85 -3.72
N GLU A 40 -0.08 30.10 -4.36
CA GLU A 40 1.25 29.99 -3.76
C GLU A 40 1.39 30.76 -2.43
N SER A 41 0.64 31.88 -2.25
CA SER A 41 0.61 32.65 -1.02
C SER A 41 -0.18 32.01 0.13
N ASP A 42 -1.06 31.05 -0.16
CA ASP A 42 -1.89 30.38 0.86
C ASP A 42 -1.17 29.18 1.45
N VAL A 43 -0.28 28.55 0.68
CA VAL A 43 0.58 27.45 1.12
C VAL A 43 1.61 27.92 2.15
N GLU A 44 2.20 29.11 1.97
CA GLU A 44 3.14 29.70 2.95
C GLU A 44 2.51 30.02 4.32
N ARG A 45 1.17 30.13 4.40
CA ARG A 45 0.49 30.47 5.66
C ARG A 45 0.23 29.28 6.58
N VAL A 46 0.36 28.07 6.10
CA VAL A 46 0.07 26.82 6.85
C VAL A 46 1.33 26.15 7.38
N MET A 47 2.51 26.58 6.95
CA MET A 47 3.76 26.06 7.48
C MET A 47 4.03 26.61 8.88
N PRO A 48 4.13 25.77 9.93
CA PRO A 48 4.65 26.24 11.21
C PRO A 48 6.14 26.58 11.02
N THR A 49 6.49 27.82 11.29
CA THR A 49 7.88 28.28 11.33
C THR A 49 8.60 27.49 12.41
N VAL A 50 9.44 26.55 12.04
CA VAL A 50 10.38 25.93 12.96
C VAL A 50 11.50 26.95 13.18
N GLU A 51 11.43 27.72 14.28
CA GLU A 51 12.57 28.49 14.76
C GLU A 51 13.68 27.52 15.15
N VAL A 52 14.70 27.44 14.32
CA VAL A 52 15.98 26.82 14.67
C VAL A 52 16.65 27.74 15.67
N VAL A 53 16.56 27.43 16.96
CA VAL A 53 17.36 28.08 18.00
C VAL A 53 18.77 27.53 17.86
N GLU A 54 19.64 28.28 17.18
CA GLU A 54 21.08 28.09 17.30
C GLU A 54 21.49 28.55 18.72
N GLN A 55 21.71 27.58 19.60
CA GLN A 55 22.43 27.81 20.84
C GLN A 55 23.93 27.70 20.57
N SER A 56 24.56 28.86 20.43
CA SER A 56 26.02 28.98 20.53
C SER A 56 26.44 28.67 21.96
N ALA A 57 27.20 27.60 22.15
CA ALA A 57 27.95 27.32 23.39
C ALA A 57 29.38 27.81 23.16
N GLU A 58 29.74 28.92 23.76
CA GLU A 58 31.13 29.31 24.02
C GLU A 58 31.50 28.88 25.44
N ASP A 59 32.62 28.15 25.50
CA ASP A 59 33.64 27.97 26.52
C ASP A 59 33.38 28.36 27.98
N GLU A 60 33.56 27.41 28.87
CA GLU A 60 34.46 27.59 30.03
C GLU A 60 35.15 26.28 30.46
N ILE A 61 36.47 26.27 30.36
CA ILE A 61 37.39 25.28 30.85
C ILE A 61 37.60 25.53 32.37
N SER A 62 37.42 24.51 33.18
CA SER A 62 37.99 24.50 34.54
C SER A 62 38.50 23.11 34.87
N GLU A 63 39.82 23.01 34.99
CA GLU A 63 40.60 21.91 35.57
C GLU A 63 40.18 21.67 37.01
N THR A 64 40.12 20.40 37.42
CA THR A 64 40.90 19.93 38.61
C THR A 64 40.82 18.40 38.78
N THR A 65 42.03 17.85 38.76
CA THR A 65 42.67 16.81 39.60
C THR A 65 42.08 15.39 39.72
N ALA A 66 42.98 14.49 39.35
CA ALA A 66 43.02 13.05 39.52
C ALA A 66 42.99 12.59 41.00
N VAL A 67 42.43 11.41 41.23
CA VAL A 67 42.96 10.45 42.24
C VAL A 67 42.80 9.02 41.67
N GLU A 68 43.96 8.34 41.65
CA GLU A 68 44.16 6.90 41.40
C GLU A 68 43.59 6.05 42.55
N ALA A 69 43.22 4.83 42.23
CA ALA A 69 43.51 3.53 42.86
C ALA A 69 42.45 2.53 42.38
N GLY A 70 42.73 1.43 41.74
CA GLY A 70 43.71 0.40 41.98
C GLY A 70 42.97 -0.89 42.29
N VAL A 71 43.44 -1.97 41.60
CA VAL A 71 43.29 -3.39 41.97
C VAL A 71 42.30 -4.24 41.17
N SER A 72 42.89 -5.03 40.32
CA SER A 72 42.47 -6.30 39.66
C SER A 72 42.73 -7.49 40.65
N PRO A 73 42.59 -8.76 40.26
CA PRO A 73 41.41 -9.60 39.95
C PRO A 73 41.37 -10.83 40.90
N GLU A 74 40.29 -11.57 40.92
CA GLU A 74 40.26 -12.90 41.54
C GLU A 74 39.33 -13.85 40.71
N VAL A 75 39.94 -14.72 39.94
CA VAL A 75 40.26 -16.16 40.02
C VAL A 75 39.03 -17.08 40.23
N LEU A 76 38.84 -17.92 39.20
CA LEU A 76 37.99 -19.12 39.12
C LEU A 76 38.33 -20.14 40.27
N PRO A 77 37.41 -21.08 40.50
CA PRO A 77 37.84 -22.45 40.39
C PRO A 77 37.00 -23.35 39.49
N THR A 78 37.72 -24.06 38.67
CA THR A 78 37.46 -25.33 38.03
C THR A 78 37.23 -26.42 39.06
N VAL A 79 36.22 -27.28 38.86
CA VAL A 79 36.21 -28.62 39.48
C VAL A 79 35.80 -29.66 38.45
N GLU A 80 36.61 -30.68 38.44
CA GLU A 80 36.73 -31.83 37.54
C GLU A 80 35.56 -32.82 37.56
N ALA A 81 35.63 -33.64 36.53
CA ALA A 81 34.72 -34.73 36.14
C ALA A 81 34.94 -36.07 36.89
N THR A 82 33.92 -36.90 36.74
CA THR A 82 33.88 -38.40 36.63
C THR A 82 33.81 -39.26 37.91
N PRO A 83 33.37 -40.55 37.83
CA PRO A 83 32.57 -41.26 36.81
C PRO A 83 31.46 -42.19 37.36
N SER A 84 30.62 -42.68 36.38
CA SER A 84 30.07 -44.05 36.22
C SER A 84 29.34 -44.81 37.35
N ALA A 85 28.14 -45.21 37.06
CA ALA A 85 27.62 -46.57 37.34
C ALA A 85 26.54 -46.98 36.32
N GLU A 86 26.83 -48.04 35.60
CA GLU A 86 25.90 -48.85 34.83
C GLU A 86 24.89 -49.49 35.78
N GLN A 87 23.60 -49.52 35.35
CA GLN A 87 22.68 -50.56 35.79
C GLN A 87 21.74 -50.93 34.64
N GLU A 88 21.56 -52.25 34.56
CA GLU A 88 20.98 -53.06 33.49
C GLU A 88 19.48 -52.86 33.27
N GLU A 89 19.08 -53.25 32.07
CA GLU A 89 17.76 -53.28 31.45
C GLU A 89 16.73 -54.12 32.26
N GLU A 90 15.52 -53.58 32.34
CA GLU A 90 14.31 -54.39 32.50
C GLU A 90 13.32 -54.05 31.37
N VAL A 91 13.14 -54.97 30.45
CA VAL A 91 12.23 -54.89 29.29
C VAL A 91 10.80 -55.12 29.77
N VAL A 92 9.98 -54.09 29.70
CA VAL A 92 8.53 -54.22 29.85
C VAL A 92 7.87 -53.90 28.48
N PRO A 93 6.93 -54.75 28.00
CA PRO A 93 6.38 -54.58 26.67
C PRO A 93 5.47 -53.35 26.61
N SER A 94 5.69 -52.57 25.57
CA SER A 94 4.93 -51.39 25.18
C SER A 94 3.47 -51.75 24.80
N PRO A 95 2.47 -50.99 25.24
CA PRO A 95 1.15 -51.07 24.62
C PRO A 95 1.21 -50.35 23.27
N GLU A 96 0.58 -50.97 22.27
CA GLU A 96 0.28 -50.37 20.95
C GLU A 96 -0.39 -49.02 21.17
N VAL A 97 0.32 -47.98 20.78
CA VAL A 97 -0.25 -46.63 20.67
C VAL A 97 -0.82 -46.54 19.27
N ASP A 98 -2.15 -46.45 19.17
CA ASP A 98 -2.85 -46.01 17.96
C ASP A 98 -2.14 -44.77 17.42
N GLU A 99 -1.61 -44.85 16.21
CA GLU A 99 -1.18 -43.66 15.44
C GLU A 99 -2.40 -42.75 15.29
N PRO A 100 -2.27 -41.48 15.68
CA PRO A 100 -3.29 -40.51 15.32
C PRO A 100 -3.30 -40.40 13.79
N GLU A 101 -4.48 -40.63 13.18
CA GLU A 101 -4.74 -40.30 11.78
C GLU A 101 -4.17 -38.94 11.49
N GLU A 102 -3.12 -38.86 10.66
CA GLU A 102 -2.67 -37.62 10.05
C GLU A 102 -3.88 -37.01 9.34
N SER A 103 -4.41 -35.97 9.94
CA SER A 103 -5.28 -35.02 9.26
C SER A 103 -4.52 -34.56 8.02
N LYS A 104 -4.93 -35.04 6.86
CA LYS A 104 -4.52 -34.50 5.57
C LYS A 104 -5.09 -33.09 5.49
N THR A 105 -4.36 -32.12 6.06
CA THR A 105 -4.44 -30.73 5.65
C THR A 105 -4.08 -30.74 4.17
N SER A 106 -5.02 -30.38 3.31
CA SER A 106 -4.74 -30.16 1.91
C SER A 106 -3.64 -29.09 1.87
N GLU A 107 -2.44 -29.48 1.46
CA GLU A 107 -1.42 -28.50 1.10
C GLU A 107 -2.03 -27.68 -0.04
N ASN A 108 -2.43 -26.44 0.26
CA ASN A 108 -2.82 -25.47 -0.75
C ASN A 108 -1.70 -25.42 -1.79
N GLU A 109 -2.05 -25.60 -3.05
CA GLU A 109 -1.08 -25.56 -4.13
C GLU A 109 -0.51 -24.15 -4.22
N ARG A 110 0.75 -23.97 -3.78
CA ARG A 110 1.46 -22.68 -3.81
C ARG A 110 2.13 -22.50 -5.17
N ILE A 111 1.94 -21.33 -5.73
CA ILE A 111 2.66 -20.89 -6.95
C ILE A 111 3.78 -19.96 -6.47
N TYR A 112 5.03 -20.40 -6.66
CA TYR A 112 6.22 -19.65 -6.26
C TYR A 112 6.73 -18.76 -7.39
N ALA A 113 7.39 -17.66 -7.04
CA ALA A 113 8.19 -16.90 -8.00
C ALA A 113 9.34 -17.74 -8.53
N ALA A 114 9.81 -17.43 -9.73
CA ALA A 114 10.79 -18.25 -10.43
C ALA A 114 12.13 -18.35 -9.69
N ASP A 115 12.54 -17.30 -9.00
CA ASP A 115 13.86 -17.15 -8.40
C ASP A 115 13.88 -17.15 -6.86
N ASP A 116 12.72 -17.03 -6.19
CA ASP A 116 12.64 -16.93 -4.74
C ASP A 116 11.40 -17.63 -4.17
N SER A 117 11.61 -18.71 -3.41
CA SER A 117 10.53 -19.50 -2.78
C SER A 117 9.80 -18.80 -1.62
N GLU A 118 10.27 -17.62 -1.20
CA GLU A 118 9.60 -16.78 -0.21
C GLU A 118 8.62 -15.78 -0.86
N PHE A 119 8.56 -15.77 -2.20
CA PHE A 119 7.52 -15.09 -2.97
C PHE A 119 6.56 -16.14 -3.52
N TYR A 120 5.33 -16.14 -3.08
CA TYR A 120 4.35 -17.13 -3.54
C TYR A 120 2.91 -16.63 -3.52
N ILE A 121 2.09 -17.30 -4.29
CA ILE A 121 0.64 -17.14 -4.36
C ILE A 121 0.00 -18.42 -3.82
N GLU A 122 -1.03 -18.27 -3.02
CA GLU A 122 -1.85 -19.38 -2.54
C GLU A 122 -3.35 -19.01 -2.53
N GLU A 123 -4.22 -20.00 -2.38
CA GLU A 123 -5.64 -19.77 -2.16
C GLU A 123 -5.89 -19.14 -0.79
N ILE A 124 -7.05 -18.49 -0.62
CA ILE A 124 -7.45 -17.90 0.65
C ILE A 124 -7.73 -18.99 1.66
N SER A 125 -6.86 -19.15 2.66
CA SER A 125 -7.01 -20.12 3.74
C SER A 125 -8.19 -19.77 4.65
N ASP A 126 -8.70 -20.75 5.41
CA ASP A 126 -9.79 -20.51 6.36
C ASP A 126 -9.37 -19.56 7.50
N GLU A 127 -8.08 -19.55 7.87
CA GLU A 127 -7.52 -18.58 8.80
C GLU A 127 -7.61 -17.15 8.23
N LEU A 128 -7.21 -16.98 6.98
CA LEU A 128 -7.26 -15.70 6.31
C LEU A 128 -8.69 -15.22 6.09
N LYS A 129 -9.64 -16.13 5.71
CA LYS A 129 -11.07 -15.81 5.66
C LYS A 129 -11.56 -15.26 7.00
N THR A 130 -11.12 -15.83 8.11
CA THR A 130 -11.50 -15.38 9.46
C THR A 130 -10.95 -13.98 9.75
N ARG A 131 -9.74 -13.63 9.28
CA ARG A 131 -9.15 -12.28 9.44
C ARG A 131 -9.92 -11.23 8.63
N MET A 132 -10.40 -11.60 7.42
CA MET A 132 -11.06 -10.70 6.47
C MET A 132 -12.56 -10.52 6.74
N GLN A 133 -13.23 -11.55 7.29
CA GLN A 133 -14.69 -11.55 7.47
C GLN A 133 -15.18 -10.39 8.37
N GLY A 134 -16.15 -9.64 7.87
CA GLY A 134 -16.71 -8.46 8.56
C GLY A 134 -15.81 -7.22 8.49
N LYS A 135 -14.69 -7.28 7.77
CA LYS A 135 -13.77 -6.16 7.53
C LYS A 135 -13.65 -5.91 6.02
N SER A 136 -12.53 -6.26 5.38
CA SER A 136 -12.36 -6.12 3.93
C SER A 136 -13.33 -6.99 3.14
N TYR A 137 -13.74 -8.14 3.68
CA TYR A 137 -14.79 -9.01 3.15
C TYR A 137 -16.07 -8.85 4.00
N VAL A 138 -16.92 -7.89 3.61
CA VAL A 138 -18.13 -7.54 4.37
C VAL A 138 -19.17 -8.64 4.34
N ASP A 139 -20.05 -8.72 5.39
CA ASP A 139 -21.04 -9.78 5.54
C ASP A 139 -22.11 -9.85 4.43
N ASN A 140 -22.33 -8.72 3.75
CA ASN A 140 -23.32 -8.59 2.68
C ASN A 140 -22.71 -8.38 1.30
N ILE A 141 -21.52 -8.95 1.08
CA ILE A 141 -20.85 -8.91 -0.22
C ILE A 141 -21.70 -9.61 -1.28
N ASP A 142 -21.72 -9.07 -2.49
CA ASP A 142 -22.33 -9.76 -3.63
C ASP A 142 -21.33 -10.77 -4.21
N GLU A 143 -21.46 -12.04 -3.83
CA GLU A 143 -20.57 -13.13 -4.24
C GLU A 143 -20.57 -13.39 -5.76
N SER A 144 -21.55 -12.85 -6.50
CA SER A 144 -21.53 -12.88 -7.97
C SER A 144 -20.54 -11.86 -8.55
N ILE A 145 -20.15 -10.87 -7.75
CA ILE A 145 -19.18 -9.83 -8.12
C ILE A 145 -17.77 -10.25 -7.71
N VAL A 146 -17.61 -10.68 -6.45
CA VAL A 146 -16.36 -11.21 -5.91
C VAL A 146 -16.65 -12.22 -4.80
N ASN A 147 -15.93 -13.32 -4.81
CA ASN A 147 -15.97 -14.36 -3.77
C ASN A 147 -14.53 -14.84 -3.48
N TYR A 148 -14.36 -15.65 -2.44
CA TYR A 148 -13.03 -16.12 -2.04
C TYR A 148 -12.32 -16.93 -3.12
N ASP A 149 -13.05 -17.67 -3.97
CA ASP A 149 -12.45 -18.47 -5.06
C ASP A 149 -11.80 -17.58 -6.14
N MET A 150 -12.28 -16.33 -6.27
CA MET A 150 -11.72 -15.33 -7.19
C MET A 150 -10.52 -14.58 -6.60
N LEU A 151 -10.22 -14.78 -5.32
CA LEU A 151 -9.14 -14.09 -4.63
C LEU A 151 -7.93 -15.00 -4.43
N ARG A 152 -6.76 -14.40 -4.32
CA ARG A 152 -5.49 -15.07 -3.99
C ARG A 152 -4.78 -14.28 -2.90
N HIS A 153 -4.10 -15.00 -2.03
CA HIS A 153 -3.16 -14.49 -1.08
C HIS A 153 -1.77 -14.52 -1.68
N ILE A 154 -1.07 -13.40 -1.66
CA ILE A 154 0.31 -13.27 -2.12
C ILE A 154 1.15 -12.93 -0.90
N VAL A 155 2.23 -13.68 -0.71
CA VAL A 155 3.27 -13.39 0.26
C VAL A 155 4.51 -12.93 -0.49
N ILE A 156 5.10 -11.83 -0.02
CA ILE A 156 6.28 -11.20 -0.62
C ILE A 156 7.29 -10.81 0.43
N LYS A 157 8.54 -10.58 0.01
CA LYS A 157 9.52 -9.79 0.77
C LYS A 157 9.58 -8.37 0.21
N TYR A 158 9.86 -7.42 1.08
CA TYR A 158 10.10 -6.03 0.67
C TYR A 158 11.15 -5.37 1.57
N ASN A 159 11.77 -4.31 1.08
CA ASN A 159 12.64 -3.45 1.87
C ASN A 159 11.78 -2.32 2.45
N ASP A 160 11.78 -2.16 3.78
CA ASP A 160 11.13 -1.01 4.39
C ASP A 160 11.96 0.28 4.21
N PHE A 161 11.48 1.41 4.70
CA PHE A 161 12.18 2.69 4.59
C PHE A 161 13.49 2.76 5.38
N ASN A 162 13.74 1.79 6.27
CA ASN A 162 15.01 1.62 6.99
C ASN A 162 15.95 0.66 6.27
N ASN A 163 15.61 0.16 5.09
CA ASN A 163 16.27 -0.92 4.36
C ASN A 163 16.31 -2.26 5.14
N GLU A 164 15.33 -2.49 6.01
CA GLU A 164 15.15 -3.79 6.63
C GLU A 164 14.23 -4.66 5.76
N VAL A 165 14.62 -5.92 5.59
CA VAL A 165 13.79 -6.89 4.85
C VAL A 165 12.62 -7.30 5.73
N LYS A 166 11.41 -7.14 5.21
CA LYS A 166 10.14 -7.52 5.83
C LYS A 166 9.40 -8.52 4.94
N VAL A 167 8.45 -9.22 5.54
CA VAL A 167 7.47 -10.04 4.82
C VAL A 167 6.15 -9.27 4.77
N GLY A 168 5.55 -9.22 3.59
CA GLY A 168 4.27 -8.55 3.33
C GLY A 168 3.23 -9.53 2.82
N GLU A 169 1.96 -9.15 3.00
CA GLU A 169 0.78 -9.91 2.57
C GLU A 169 -0.11 -9.04 1.68
N ILE A 170 -0.57 -9.60 0.56
CA ILE A 170 -1.50 -8.94 -0.35
C ILE A 170 -2.64 -9.92 -0.66
N VAL A 171 -3.89 -9.47 -0.60
CA VAL A 171 -5.02 -10.18 -1.16
C VAL A 171 -5.47 -9.46 -2.42
N CYS A 172 -5.55 -10.17 -3.54
CA CYS A 172 -5.96 -9.61 -4.82
C CYS A 172 -6.79 -10.60 -5.64
N ASN A 173 -7.32 -10.15 -6.77
CA ASN A 173 -7.99 -11.02 -7.72
C ASN A 173 -6.99 -12.00 -8.37
N GLU A 174 -7.42 -13.25 -8.59
CA GLU A 174 -6.60 -14.28 -9.25
C GLU A 174 -6.03 -13.83 -10.60
N LYS A 175 -6.77 -12.97 -11.32
CA LYS A 175 -6.41 -12.51 -12.66
C LYS A 175 -5.21 -11.55 -12.70
N ILE A 176 -4.86 -10.96 -11.56
CA ILE A 176 -3.70 -10.07 -11.45
C ILE A 176 -2.64 -10.60 -10.48
N ALA A 177 -2.89 -11.73 -9.83
CA ALA A 177 -1.99 -12.26 -8.80
C ALA A 177 -0.59 -12.56 -9.35
N GLY A 178 -0.50 -13.17 -10.54
CA GLY A 178 0.79 -13.42 -11.20
C GLY A 178 1.54 -12.13 -11.55
N ASP A 179 0.83 -11.14 -12.07
CA ASP A 179 1.43 -9.83 -12.37
C ASP A 179 2.00 -9.16 -11.11
N LEU A 180 1.22 -9.17 -10.01
CA LEU A 180 1.66 -8.57 -8.74
C LEU A 180 2.88 -9.30 -8.18
N LEU A 181 2.89 -10.65 -8.22
CA LEU A 181 4.03 -11.43 -7.76
C LEU A 181 5.31 -11.03 -8.50
N GLU A 182 5.28 -10.98 -9.84
CA GLU A 182 6.42 -10.59 -10.67
C GLU A 182 6.85 -9.14 -10.41
N ILE A 183 5.90 -8.21 -10.29
CA ILE A 183 6.18 -6.79 -10.00
C ILE A 183 6.89 -6.66 -8.65
N PHE A 184 6.34 -7.24 -7.58
CA PHE A 184 6.92 -7.09 -6.24
C PHE A 184 8.24 -7.83 -6.09
N GLU A 185 8.43 -8.96 -6.77
CA GLU A 185 9.72 -9.63 -6.82
C GLU A 185 10.79 -8.73 -7.47
N GLU A 186 10.44 -8.08 -8.59
CA GLU A 186 11.35 -7.18 -9.30
C GLU A 186 11.62 -5.88 -8.51
N LEU A 187 10.60 -5.33 -7.83
CA LEU A 187 10.78 -4.20 -6.90
C LEU A 187 11.77 -4.56 -5.80
N TYR A 188 11.61 -5.72 -5.17
CA TYR A 188 12.50 -6.20 -4.10
C TYR A 188 13.94 -6.39 -4.61
N LYS A 189 14.14 -7.06 -5.76
CA LYS A 189 15.46 -7.28 -6.38
C LYS A 189 16.20 -5.97 -6.67
N ASN A 190 15.47 -4.90 -6.96
CA ASN A 190 16.03 -3.58 -7.23
C ASN A 190 16.14 -2.68 -5.99
N GLY A 191 15.87 -3.20 -4.79
CA GLY A 191 15.96 -2.45 -3.54
C GLY A 191 14.91 -1.34 -3.41
N TYR A 192 13.76 -1.46 -4.12
CA TYR A 192 12.66 -0.51 -3.99
C TYR A 192 12.07 -0.57 -2.59
N GLN A 193 11.82 0.60 -2.00
CA GLN A 193 11.37 0.69 -0.62
C GLN A 193 9.85 0.88 -0.52
N LEU A 194 9.23 0.10 0.37
CA LEU A 194 7.81 0.19 0.72
C LEU A 194 7.74 0.32 2.24
N GLU A 195 6.98 1.30 2.76
CA GLU A 195 6.90 1.45 4.22
C GLU A 195 6.23 0.24 4.86
N ARG A 196 5.09 -0.17 4.33
CA ARG A 196 4.34 -1.36 4.77
C ARG A 196 3.67 -2.05 3.60
N VAL A 197 3.51 -3.37 3.74
CA VAL A 197 2.69 -4.20 2.86
C VAL A 197 1.89 -5.15 3.74
N GLN A 198 0.71 -4.72 4.15
CA GLN A 198 -0.16 -5.43 5.08
C GLN A 198 -1.59 -5.46 4.54
N LEU A 199 -2.34 -6.48 4.94
CA LEU A 199 -3.77 -6.51 4.63
C LEU A 199 -4.46 -5.31 5.27
N ILE A 200 -5.41 -4.71 4.57
CA ILE A 200 -6.18 -3.58 5.10
C ILE A 200 -6.98 -3.97 6.36
N ASP A 201 -7.18 -5.25 6.58
CA ASP A 201 -7.82 -5.85 7.74
C ASP A 201 -7.10 -5.55 9.05
N GLU A 202 -5.78 -5.30 9.01
CA GLU A 202 -4.98 -4.86 10.17
C GLU A 202 -5.35 -3.43 10.61
N TYR A 203 -5.99 -2.67 9.72
CA TYR A 203 -6.54 -1.33 9.96
C TYR A 203 -8.08 -1.36 10.12
N GLY A 204 -8.69 -2.57 10.29
CA GLY A 204 -10.14 -2.72 10.38
C GLY A 204 -10.88 -2.42 9.08
N ALA A 205 -10.20 -2.53 7.94
CA ALA A 205 -10.64 -2.12 6.60
C ALA A 205 -10.94 -0.61 6.47
N ASP A 206 -10.36 0.20 7.36
CA ASP A 206 -10.39 1.66 7.28
C ASP A 206 -9.30 2.13 6.32
N ASP A 207 -9.75 2.68 5.18
CA ASP A 207 -8.90 3.13 4.09
C ASP A 207 -8.01 4.31 4.50
N ASP A 208 -8.59 5.28 5.24
CA ASP A 208 -7.87 6.48 5.69
C ASP A 208 -6.76 6.10 6.69
N ALA A 209 -7.06 5.17 7.61
CA ALA A 209 -6.06 4.68 8.56
C ALA A 209 -4.93 3.90 7.87
N SER A 210 -5.25 3.10 6.86
CA SER A 210 -4.27 2.37 6.05
C SER A 210 -3.37 3.33 5.26
N MET A 211 -3.96 4.30 4.56
CA MET A 211 -3.21 5.32 3.81
C MET A 211 -2.33 6.19 4.71
N ALA A 212 -2.85 6.62 5.88
CA ALA A 212 -2.09 7.41 6.83
C ALA A 212 -0.89 6.65 7.42
N ALA A 213 -0.97 5.32 7.47
CA ALA A 213 0.13 4.45 7.87
C ALA A 213 1.10 4.14 6.72
N ASP A 214 0.93 4.74 5.55
CA ASP A 214 1.69 4.48 4.32
C ASP A 214 1.69 2.99 3.93
N ASN A 215 0.53 2.34 4.06
CA ASN A 215 0.38 0.91 3.82
C ASN A 215 0.00 0.61 2.37
N THR A 216 0.85 -0.12 1.66
CA THR A 216 0.55 -0.68 0.35
C THR A 216 -0.48 -1.79 0.50
N SER A 217 -1.66 -1.66 -0.13
CA SER A 217 -2.79 -2.59 0.01
C SER A 217 -3.60 -2.73 -1.27
N CYS A 218 -4.33 -3.85 -1.41
CA CYS A 218 -5.07 -4.16 -2.64
C CYS A 218 -6.56 -4.38 -2.38
N PHE A 219 -6.99 -5.53 -1.87
CA PHE A 219 -8.39 -5.87 -1.72
C PHE A 219 -9.05 -5.15 -0.54
N ASN A 220 -10.15 -4.43 -0.83
CA ASN A 220 -11.04 -3.83 0.16
C ASN A 220 -12.43 -3.66 -0.47
N TYR A 221 -13.45 -4.41 -0.01
CA TYR A 221 -14.79 -4.33 -0.57
C TYR A 221 -15.52 -3.07 -0.10
N ARG A 222 -15.38 -2.02 -0.87
CA ARG A 222 -15.97 -0.71 -0.59
C ARG A 222 -16.43 0.00 -1.86
N VAL A 223 -17.30 0.98 -1.69
CA VAL A 223 -17.63 1.93 -2.76
C VAL A 223 -16.56 3.03 -2.84
N VAL A 224 -16.47 3.66 -3.99
CA VAL A 224 -15.68 4.90 -4.15
C VAL A 224 -16.34 6.00 -3.30
N GLU A 225 -15.55 6.75 -2.56
CA GLU A 225 -16.01 7.82 -1.69
C GLU A 225 -16.98 8.79 -2.42
N GLY A 226 -18.10 9.11 -1.77
CA GLY A 226 -19.13 9.99 -2.34
C GLY A 226 -19.91 9.40 -3.53
N SER A 227 -19.80 8.10 -3.80
CA SER A 227 -20.48 7.44 -4.91
C SER A 227 -21.19 6.15 -4.50
N THR A 228 -21.95 5.56 -5.42
CA THR A 228 -22.56 4.22 -5.27
C THR A 228 -21.82 3.16 -6.07
N LYS A 229 -20.71 3.52 -6.72
CA LYS A 229 -19.92 2.59 -7.53
C LYS A 229 -18.91 1.86 -6.66
N LEU A 230 -18.77 0.56 -6.85
CA LEU A 230 -17.69 -0.19 -6.25
C LEU A 230 -16.33 0.31 -6.75
N SER A 231 -15.38 0.41 -5.83
CA SER A 231 -13.97 0.67 -6.15
C SER A 231 -13.37 -0.53 -6.89
N TYR A 232 -12.30 -0.33 -7.67
CA TYR A 232 -11.53 -1.45 -8.22
C TYR A 232 -10.86 -2.29 -7.13
N HIS A 233 -10.60 -1.73 -5.95
CA HIS A 233 -10.17 -2.48 -4.76
C HIS A 233 -11.21 -3.51 -4.32
N ALA A 234 -12.52 -3.22 -4.48
CA ALA A 234 -13.59 -4.16 -4.15
C ALA A 234 -13.58 -5.43 -5.03
N TYR A 235 -12.98 -5.35 -6.20
CA TYR A 235 -12.79 -6.50 -7.09
C TYR A 235 -11.41 -7.17 -6.89
N GLY A 236 -10.55 -6.61 -6.03
CA GLY A 236 -9.15 -7.00 -5.92
C GLY A 236 -8.33 -6.67 -7.17
N LEU A 237 -8.75 -5.67 -7.96
CA LEU A 237 -8.14 -5.31 -9.25
C LEU A 237 -7.40 -3.97 -9.21
N ALA A 238 -7.22 -3.40 -8.03
CA ALA A 238 -6.41 -2.21 -7.81
C ALA A 238 -5.51 -2.39 -6.59
N ILE A 239 -4.40 -1.69 -6.60
CA ILE A 239 -3.43 -1.64 -5.51
C ILE A 239 -2.93 -0.22 -5.33
N ASP A 240 -2.81 0.21 -4.08
CA ASP A 240 -2.21 1.48 -3.69
C ASP A 240 -0.80 1.25 -3.15
N VAL A 241 0.17 2.03 -3.62
CA VAL A 241 1.60 1.88 -3.31
C VAL A 241 2.11 3.14 -2.62
N ASN A 242 2.68 3.00 -1.41
CA ASN A 242 3.20 4.10 -0.59
C ASN A 242 2.25 5.32 -0.59
N PRO A 243 1.01 5.18 -0.08
CA PRO A 243 -0.06 6.15 -0.26
C PRO A 243 0.20 7.51 0.39
N PHE A 244 0.92 7.55 1.51
CA PHE A 244 1.21 8.80 2.20
C PHE A 244 2.10 9.75 1.36
N TYR A 245 3.07 9.19 0.63
CA TYR A 245 3.94 9.93 -0.28
C TYR A 245 3.35 10.10 -1.69
N ASN A 246 2.26 9.40 -1.99
CA ASN A 246 1.61 9.42 -3.30
C ASN A 246 0.11 9.68 -3.17
N PRO A 247 -0.29 10.86 -2.64
CA PRO A 247 -1.66 11.12 -2.24
C PRO A 247 -2.66 11.14 -3.40
N TYR A 248 -3.92 10.91 -3.03
CA TYR A 248 -5.05 11.29 -3.86
C TYR A 248 -5.25 12.80 -3.80
N VAL A 249 -5.47 13.45 -4.96
CA VAL A 249 -5.62 14.90 -5.07
C VAL A 249 -6.79 15.23 -5.99
N GLN A 250 -7.76 16.01 -5.51
CA GLN A 250 -8.93 16.43 -6.28
C GLN A 250 -9.41 17.83 -5.92
N MET A 251 -9.82 18.60 -6.93
CA MET A 251 -10.58 19.83 -6.71
C MET A 251 -12.03 19.50 -6.38
N ARG A 252 -12.49 19.81 -5.17
CA ARG A 252 -13.88 19.64 -4.71
C ARG A 252 -14.45 20.99 -4.29
N ASN A 253 -15.48 21.46 -4.99
CA ASN A 253 -16.16 22.73 -4.67
C ASN A 253 -15.23 23.96 -4.59
N GLY A 254 -14.17 23.99 -5.39
CA GLY A 254 -13.20 25.11 -5.41
C GLY A 254 -12.12 25.03 -4.31
N SER A 255 -12.06 23.92 -3.58
CA SER A 255 -11.00 23.63 -2.61
C SER A 255 -10.23 22.38 -3.02
N LEU A 256 -8.94 22.37 -2.77
CA LEU A 256 -8.10 21.21 -2.97
C LEU A 256 -8.36 20.20 -1.86
N HIS A 257 -8.67 18.98 -2.22
CA HIS A 257 -8.84 17.83 -1.33
C HIS A 257 -7.67 16.87 -1.55
N ILE A 258 -7.00 16.52 -0.48
CA ILE A 258 -5.81 15.66 -0.49
C ILE A 258 -5.99 14.58 0.57
N ASP A 259 -5.80 13.34 0.19
CA ASP A 259 -5.87 12.17 1.08
C ASP A 259 -4.62 11.29 0.93
N PRO A 260 -4.09 10.77 2.05
CA PRO A 260 -4.55 10.95 3.43
C PRO A 260 -4.18 12.32 4.01
N PRO A 261 -4.85 12.77 5.10
CA PRO A 261 -4.46 14.00 5.81
C PRO A 261 -3.00 13.94 6.28
N GLY A 262 -2.26 15.04 6.10
CA GLY A 262 -0.82 15.12 6.40
C GLY A 262 0.08 14.83 5.19
N SER A 263 -0.49 14.39 4.06
CA SER A 263 0.24 14.15 2.81
C SER A 263 0.28 15.38 1.87
N GLU A 264 -0.25 16.52 2.30
CA GLU A 264 -0.29 17.77 1.52
C GLU A 264 1.09 18.18 0.95
N PRO A 265 2.22 18.02 1.68
CA PRO A 265 3.54 18.35 1.13
C PRO A 265 3.90 17.55 -0.13
N TYR A 266 3.33 16.35 -0.29
CA TYR A 266 3.62 15.46 -1.42
C TYR A 266 2.65 15.62 -2.60
N ALA A 267 1.65 16.48 -2.48
CA ALA A 267 0.72 16.82 -3.57
C ALA A 267 1.39 17.67 -4.66
N ASN A 268 2.40 18.49 -4.30
CA ASN A 268 3.21 19.22 -5.28
C ASN A 268 4.20 18.30 -5.97
N ARG A 269 3.83 17.81 -7.15
CA ARG A 269 4.63 16.83 -7.89
C ARG A 269 5.81 17.43 -8.66
N ASP A 270 5.97 18.76 -8.69
CA ASP A 270 7.15 19.42 -9.26
C ASP A 270 8.34 19.36 -8.30
N GLU A 271 8.08 19.15 -7.01
CA GLU A 271 9.12 18.96 -6.01
C GLU A 271 9.72 17.56 -6.05
N ASN A 272 10.98 17.45 -5.60
CA ASN A 272 11.69 16.20 -5.48
C ASN A 272 11.69 15.75 -4.02
N PHE A 273 11.08 14.59 -3.75
CA PHE A 273 11.01 13.97 -2.44
C PHE A 273 11.14 12.44 -2.56
N PRO A 274 11.52 11.73 -1.49
CA PRO A 274 11.67 10.28 -1.52
C PRO A 274 10.32 9.58 -1.76
N TYR A 275 10.38 8.36 -2.31
CA TYR A 275 9.24 7.46 -2.52
C TYR A 275 8.16 8.00 -3.48
N LYS A 276 8.46 9.05 -4.22
CA LYS A 276 7.58 9.65 -5.22
C LYS A 276 7.42 8.73 -6.42
N ILE A 277 6.18 8.38 -6.73
CA ILE A 277 5.83 7.64 -7.95
C ILE A 277 5.55 8.66 -9.07
N ASP A 278 6.35 8.65 -10.11
CA ASP A 278 6.15 9.39 -11.36
C ASP A 278 6.53 8.52 -12.56
N GLU A 279 6.46 9.03 -13.78
CA GLU A 279 6.75 8.28 -15.01
C GLU A 279 8.18 7.71 -15.08
N ASN A 280 9.11 8.20 -14.26
CA ASN A 280 10.48 7.71 -14.18
C ASN A 280 10.68 6.66 -13.10
N ASP A 281 9.73 6.53 -12.19
CA ASP A 281 9.75 5.60 -11.08
C ASP A 281 9.71 4.13 -11.53
N LEU A 282 10.34 3.24 -10.76
CA LEU A 282 10.40 1.81 -11.09
C LEU A 282 9.03 1.15 -10.97
N ALA A 283 8.28 1.46 -9.90
CA ALA A 283 6.94 0.88 -9.72
C ALA A 283 6.02 1.29 -10.88
N TYR A 284 5.99 2.59 -11.25
CA TYR A 284 5.25 3.05 -12.42
C TYR A 284 5.56 2.22 -13.67
N LYS A 285 6.85 2.05 -13.99
CA LYS A 285 7.29 1.32 -15.20
C LYS A 285 6.85 -0.14 -15.18
N LEU A 286 7.02 -0.83 -14.06
CA LEU A 286 6.64 -2.24 -13.92
C LEU A 286 5.12 -2.41 -14.01
N PHE A 287 4.34 -1.63 -13.26
CA PHE A 287 2.88 -1.69 -13.34
C PHE A 287 2.35 -1.39 -14.76
N LYS A 288 2.89 -0.38 -15.44
CA LYS A 288 2.54 -0.07 -16.85
C LYS A 288 2.91 -1.20 -17.79
N GLN A 289 4.07 -1.85 -17.60
CA GLN A 289 4.52 -2.98 -18.41
C GLN A 289 3.57 -4.18 -18.25
N HIS A 290 3.01 -4.40 -17.07
CA HIS A 290 2.01 -5.41 -16.77
C HIS A 290 0.57 -4.99 -17.12
N GLY A 291 0.38 -3.84 -17.78
CA GLY A 291 -0.90 -3.38 -18.32
C GLY A 291 -1.82 -2.69 -17.31
N PHE A 292 -1.31 -2.26 -16.17
CA PHE A 292 -2.05 -1.44 -15.22
C PHE A 292 -2.21 0.00 -15.71
N ILE A 293 -3.29 0.63 -15.30
CA ILE A 293 -3.56 2.06 -15.46
C ILE A 293 -3.17 2.74 -14.16
N TRP A 294 -2.42 3.83 -14.24
CA TRP A 294 -2.05 4.63 -13.09
C TRP A 294 -3.03 5.77 -12.84
N GLY A 295 -3.44 5.98 -11.60
CA GLY A 295 -4.36 7.07 -11.22
C GLY A 295 -3.75 8.46 -11.38
N GLY A 296 -2.41 8.59 -11.37
CA GLY A 296 -1.71 9.83 -11.71
C GLY A 296 -1.90 10.27 -13.17
N ASP A 297 -2.32 9.36 -14.08
CA ASP A 297 -2.67 9.69 -15.47
C ASP A 297 -4.09 10.27 -15.61
N TRP A 298 -4.95 10.20 -14.57
CA TRP A 298 -6.34 10.66 -14.67
C TRP A 298 -6.44 12.19 -14.80
N ASN A 299 -7.55 12.67 -15.38
CA ASN A 299 -7.75 14.10 -15.65
C ASN A 299 -8.67 14.79 -14.62
N SER A 300 -9.62 14.05 -14.02
CA SER A 300 -10.62 14.62 -13.09
C SER A 300 -10.15 14.69 -11.64
N CYS A 301 -9.16 13.91 -11.31
CA CYS A 301 -8.43 13.85 -10.06
C CYS A 301 -7.07 13.23 -10.36
N LYS A 302 -6.18 13.28 -9.41
CA LYS A 302 -4.91 12.55 -9.42
C LYS A 302 -4.90 11.58 -8.25
N ASP A 303 -4.54 10.35 -8.52
CA ASP A 303 -4.41 9.31 -7.51
C ASP A 303 -3.03 8.66 -7.69
N TYR A 304 -2.04 9.27 -7.06
CA TYR A 304 -0.65 8.93 -7.36
C TYR A 304 -0.22 7.58 -6.78
N GLN A 305 -0.93 7.07 -5.78
CA GLN A 305 -0.72 5.74 -5.19
C GLN A 305 -1.31 4.62 -6.05
N HIS A 306 -2.40 4.92 -6.79
CA HIS A 306 -3.35 3.96 -7.34
C HIS A 306 -2.94 3.35 -8.68
N PHE A 307 -2.91 2.02 -8.74
CA PHE A 307 -2.76 1.24 -9.96
C PHE A 307 -3.94 0.28 -10.12
N GLU A 308 -4.69 0.37 -11.22
CA GLU A 308 -5.83 -0.52 -11.51
C GLU A 308 -5.63 -1.31 -12.80
N LYS A 309 -6.13 -2.54 -12.88
CA LYS A 309 -6.15 -3.34 -14.10
C LYS A 309 -7.58 -3.64 -14.54
N ARG A 310 -7.91 -3.25 -15.76
CA ARG A 310 -9.21 -3.53 -16.38
C ARG A 310 -9.13 -4.84 -17.15
N ILE A 311 -10.01 -5.79 -16.82
CA ILE A 311 -10.06 -7.15 -17.36
C ILE A 311 -11.38 -7.43 -18.04
#